data_d802fe9d6792f486a9a717eb9f88368a
#
_entry.id   d802fe9d6792f486a9a717eb9f88368a
#
_cell.length_a   1.000
_cell.length_b   1.000
_cell.length_c   1.000
_cell.angle_alpha   90.00
_cell.angle_beta   90.00
_cell.angle_gamma   90.00
#
_symmetry.space_group_name_H-M   'P 1'
#
loop_
_entity.id
_entity.type
_entity.pdbx_description
1 polymer ?
#
loop_
_entity_poly.entity_id
_entity_poly.type
_entity_poly.pdbx_seq_one_letter_code
_entity_poly.pdbx_strand_id
1 'polypeptide(L)'
;TALLAGNVSPIDRGLIVNRVSKIIGLDTRQINDELKRRLRQAQRNASYNTEKQTTQTIDYGRGLFATAQREVIEVLLNEPNLFEMVKQKIAPDIFDVPILKQIAELLFETLNADINTSIAEILAKTESVELGNSLVELSQTGQEKGNFQARLKGALDAIERHQAQKQNSFIKTIDDQKQFLRKAHENTGKENPHNVGMV
;
A
#
# COMPACT_ATOMS: atom_id res chain seq x y z
N THR A 1 37.03 -2.32 -4.51
CA THR A 1 36.25 -3.12 -5.51
C THR A 1 34.74 -2.81 -5.50
N ALA A 2 34.19 -2.22 -4.41
CA ALA A 2 32.79 -1.77 -4.34
C ALA A 2 32.47 -0.59 -5.29
N LEU A 3 33.45 0.26 -5.58
CA LEU A 3 33.30 1.45 -6.46
C LEU A 3 32.98 1.12 -7.94
N LEU A 4 33.21 -0.14 -8.39
CA LEU A 4 33.00 -0.54 -9.79
C LEU A 4 31.64 -1.22 -10.01
N ALA A 5 30.85 -1.46 -8.98
CA ALA A 5 29.53 -2.08 -9.05
C ALA A 5 28.39 -1.07 -9.24
N GLY A 6 28.65 0.24 -9.10
CA GLY A 6 27.69 1.31 -9.39
C GLY A 6 27.61 1.64 -10.88
N ASN A 7 26.75 2.57 -11.25
CA ASN A 7 26.46 3.04 -12.62
C ASN A 7 27.68 3.68 -13.33
N VAL A 8 28.76 2.92 -13.52
CA VAL A 8 29.95 3.35 -14.24
C VAL A 8 29.79 2.98 -15.70
N SER A 9 29.98 3.96 -16.62
CA SER A 9 29.87 3.71 -18.05
C SER A 9 30.85 2.61 -18.49
N PRO A 10 30.56 1.84 -19.55
CA PRO A 10 31.47 0.81 -20.06
C PRO A 10 32.86 1.36 -20.43
N ILE A 11 32.94 2.62 -20.88
CA ILE A 11 34.19 3.31 -21.26
C ILE A 11 35.02 3.61 -20.00
N ASP A 12 34.40 4.19 -18.96
CA ASP A 12 35.09 4.49 -17.69
C ASP A 12 35.55 3.22 -16.99
N ARG A 13 34.77 2.15 -17.09
CA ARG A 13 35.15 0.82 -16.58
C ARG A 13 36.41 0.31 -17.28
N GLY A 14 36.51 0.45 -18.59
CA GLY A 14 37.68 0.07 -19.37
C GLY A 14 38.93 0.86 -18.96
N LEU A 15 38.81 2.18 -18.76
CA LEU A 15 39.89 3.05 -18.30
C LEU A 15 40.40 2.67 -16.90
N ILE A 16 39.47 2.39 -15.98
CA ILE A 16 39.81 1.98 -14.62
C ILE A 16 40.51 0.63 -14.59
N VAL A 17 40.01 -0.35 -15.37
CA VAL A 17 40.64 -1.67 -15.51
C VAL A 17 42.05 -1.57 -16.05
N ASN A 18 42.28 -0.79 -17.09
CA ASN A 18 43.62 -0.55 -17.67
C ASN A 18 44.58 0.10 -16.67
N ARG A 19 44.08 1.06 -15.88
CA ARG A 19 44.88 1.74 -14.85
C ARG A 19 45.26 0.81 -13.72
N VAL A 20 44.31 0.00 -13.26
CA VAL A 20 44.50 -1.04 -12.22
C VAL A 20 45.48 -2.10 -12.72
N SER A 21 45.35 -2.59 -13.96
CA SER A 21 46.26 -3.54 -14.60
C SER A 21 47.69 -3.08 -14.54
N LYS A 22 47.93 -1.80 -14.90
CA LYS A 22 49.29 -1.21 -14.85
C LYS A 22 49.86 -1.07 -13.44
N ILE A 23 49.02 -0.81 -12.44
CA ILE A 23 49.47 -0.63 -11.06
C ILE A 23 49.77 -1.98 -10.39
N ILE A 24 48.93 -3.00 -10.66
CA ILE A 24 49.00 -4.31 -9.96
C ILE A 24 49.84 -5.33 -10.75
N GLY A 25 50.13 -5.04 -12.03
CA GLY A 25 50.89 -5.95 -12.90
C GLY A 25 50.08 -7.18 -13.36
N LEU A 26 48.77 -7.14 -13.28
CA LEU A 26 47.88 -8.20 -13.72
C LEU A 26 47.36 -7.93 -15.13
N ASP A 27 47.14 -9.00 -15.91
CA ASP A 27 46.56 -8.88 -17.26
C ASP A 27 45.11 -8.32 -17.16
N THR A 28 44.81 -7.38 -18.03
CA THR A 28 43.48 -6.77 -18.19
C THR A 28 42.38 -7.82 -18.37
N ARG A 29 42.68 -8.95 -19.01
CA ARG A 29 41.74 -10.09 -19.19
C ARG A 29 41.39 -10.72 -17.84
N GLN A 30 42.40 -10.97 -17.02
CA GLN A 30 42.19 -11.58 -15.68
C GLN A 30 41.35 -10.68 -14.76
N ILE A 31 41.57 -9.35 -14.82
CA ILE A 31 40.79 -8.38 -14.06
C ILE A 31 39.34 -8.35 -14.57
N ASN A 32 39.11 -8.38 -15.86
CA ASN A 32 37.78 -8.39 -16.46
C ASN A 32 37.01 -9.68 -16.16
N ASP A 33 37.69 -10.82 -16.18
CA ASP A 33 37.05 -12.11 -15.88
C ASP A 33 36.67 -12.23 -14.41
N GLU A 34 37.51 -11.74 -13.49
CA GLU A 34 37.17 -11.65 -12.06
C GLU A 34 36.04 -10.65 -11.78
N LEU A 35 36.02 -9.52 -12.47
CA LEU A 35 34.92 -8.55 -12.42
C LEU A 35 33.59 -9.18 -12.89
N LYS A 36 33.60 -9.87 -14.03
CA LYS A 36 32.42 -10.59 -14.54
C LYS A 36 31.96 -11.67 -13.58
N ARG A 37 32.89 -12.42 -12.97
CA ARG A 37 32.58 -13.43 -11.99
C ARG A 37 31.91 -12.83 -10.76
N ARG A 38 32.45 -11.75 -10.22
CA ARG A 38 31.89 -11.05 -9.05
C ARG A 38 30.56 -10.39 -9.35
N LEU A 39 30.37 -9.79 -10.52
CA LEU A 39 29.07 -9.25 -10.93
C LEU A 39 28.01 -10.32 -11.06
N ARG A 40 28.34 -11.49 -11.65
CA ARG A 40 27.44 -12.64 -11.72
C ARG A 40 27.11 -13.18 -10.32
N GLN A 41 28.08 -13.22 -9.42
CA GLN A 41 27.89 -13.65 -8.04
C GLN A 41 27.05 -12.65 -7.24
N ALA A 42 27.28 -11.34 -7.42
CA ALA A 42 26.46 -10.28 -6.84
C ALA A 42 25.01 -10.31 -7.37
N GLN A 43 24.83 -10.55 -8.68
CA GLN A 43 23.49 -10.73 -9.26
C GLN A 43 22.81 -11.99 -8.73
N ARG A 44 23.53 -13.12 -8.61
CA ARG A 44 22.99 -14.35 -7.99
C ARG A 44 22.66 -14.14 -6.53
N ASN A 45 23.52 -13.44 -5.77
CA ASN A 45 23.26 -13.13 -4.37
C ASN A 45 22.12 -12.12 -4.20
N ALA A 46 21.97 -11.16 -5.13
CA ALA A 46 20.82 -10.28 -5.17
C ALA A 46 19.53 -11.05 -5.50
N SER A 47 19.56 -11.95 -6.48
CA SER A 47 18.45 -12.85 -6.79
C SER A 47 18.15 -13.80 -5.63
N TYR A 48 19.19 -14.36 -4.98
CA TYR A 48 19.03 -15.28 -3.85
C TYR A 48 18.58 -14.54 -2.56
N ASN A 49 18.99 -13.29 -2.37
CA ASN A 49 18.47 -12.44 -1.29
C ASN A 49 17.07 -11.90 -1.61
N THR A 50 16.73 -11.74 -2.90
CA THR A 50 15.36 -11.44 -3.34
C THR A 50 14.45 -12.67 -3.21
N GLU A 51 14.99 -13.91 -3.35
CA GLU A 51 14.24 -15.14 -3.09
C GLU A 51 14.19 -15.53 -1.60
N LYS A 52 15.16 -15.08 -0.76
CA LYS A 52 15.17 -15.30 0.70
C LYS A 52 14.56 -14.16 1.51
N GLN A 53 14.47 -12.97 1.01
CA GLN A 53 13.34 -12.11 1.36
C GLN A 53 12.15 -12.80 0.68
N THR A 54 11.54 -13.72 1.37
CA THR A 54 10.11 -13.92 1.24
C THR A 54 9.53 -12.50 1.25
N THR A 55 9.37 -11.93 0.09
CA THR A 55 8.36 -10.93 -0.14
C THR A 55 7.09 -11.68 0.24
N GLN A 56 6.73 -11.65 1.52
CA GLN A 56 5.33 -11.70 1.87
C GLN A 56 4.79 -10.62 0.98
N THR A 57 4.17 -11.03 -0.11
CA THR A 57 3.45 -10.11 -0.98
C THR A 57 2.41 -9.50 -0.07
N ILE A 58 2.70 -8.30 0.41
CA ILE A 58 1.84 -7.59 1.34
C ILE A 58 0.52 -7.43 0.60
N ASP A 59 -0.53 -7.99 1.18
CA ASP A 59 -1.84 -7.91 0.55
C ASP A 59 -2.46 -6.54 0.84
N TYR A 60 -2.33 -5.64 -0.12
CA TYR A 60 -2.98 -4.33 -0.08
C TYR A 60 -4.47 -4.37 -0.48
N GLY A 61 -5.07 -5.56 -0.51
CA GLY A 61 -6.45 -5.76 -0.93
C GLY A 61 -6.66 -5.68 -2.44
N ARG A 62 -7.88 -6.02 -2.87
CA ARG A 62 -8.27 -6.05 -4.29
C ARG A 62 -9.50 -5.18 -4.53
N GLY A 63 -9.64 -4.68 -5.76
CA GLY A 63 -10.79 -3.88 -6.18
C GLY A 63 -10.58 -2.37 -6.05
N LEU A 64 -11.56 -1.62 -6.53
CA LEU A 64 -11.47 -0.15 -6.62
C LEU A 64 -11.33 0.51 -5.26
N PHE A 65 -12.01 0.01 -4.23
CA PHE A 65 -11.98 0.59 -2.90
C PHE A 65 -10.60 0.41 -2.24
N ALA A 66 -10.02 -0.79 -2.28
CA ALA A 66 -8.67 -1.04 -1.77
C ALA A 66 -7.61 -0.24 -2.55
N THR A 67 -7.78 -0.10 -3.88
CA THR A 67 -6.91 0.74 -4.71
C THR A 67 -7.00 2.21 -4.30
N ALA A 68 -8.20 2.72 -4.04
CA ALA A 68 -8.41 4.10 -3.61
C ALA A 68 -7.77 4.37 -2.23
N GLN A 69 -7.91 3.44 -1.27
CA GLN A 69 -7.24 3.52 0.03
C GLN A 69 -5.73 3.61 -0.12
N ARG A 70 -5.14 2.74 -0.96
CA ARG A 70 -3.71 2.73 -1.25
C ARG A 70 -3.26 4.05 -1.87
N GLU A 71 -4.02 4.59 -2.83
CA GLU A 71 -3.68 5.85 -3.49
C GLU A 71 -3.68 7.04 -2.53
N VAL A 72 -4.59 7.09 -1.55
CA VAL A 72 -4.57 8.12 -0.50
C VAL A 72 -3.26 8.06 0.27
N ILE A 73 -2.81 6.88 0.69
CA ILE A 73 -1.56 6.71 1.43
C ILE A 73 -0.35 7.07 0.57
N GLU A 74 -0.28 6.57 -0.68
CA GLU A 74 0.78 6.90 -1.63
C GLU A 74 0.93 8.42 -1.82
N VAL A 75 -0.20 9.12 -1.88
CA VAL A 75 -0.20 10.58 -2.04
C VAL A 75 0.26 11.27 -0.76
N LEU A 76 -0.25 10.90 0.41
CA LEU A 76 0.11 11.54 1.68
C LEU A 76 1.59 11.35 2.04
N LEU A 77 2.19 10.21 1.68
CA LEU A 77 3.61 9.94 1.86
C LEU A 77 4.52 10.82 1.00
N ASN A 78 4.03 11.33 -0.13
CA ASN A 78 4.79 12.15 -1.06
C ASN A 78 4.43 13.63 -1.02
N GLU A 79 3.18 13.96 -0.67
CA GLU A 79 2.65 15.33 -0.63
C GLU A 79 1.82 15.52 0.65
N PRO A 80 2.48 15.63 1.81
CA PRO A 80 1.81 15.79 3.12
C PRO A 80 0.88 17.00 3.20
N ASN A 81 1.15 18.07 2.44
CA ASN A 81 0.33 19.28 2.41
C ASN A 81 -1.13 19.02 1.98
N LEU A 82 -1.39 17.88 1.32
CA LEU A 82 -2.75 17.48 0.94
C LEU A 82 -3.52 16.83 2.09
N PHE A 83 -2.90 16.64 3.26
CA PHE A 83 -3.53 16.00 4.43
C PHE A 83 -4.77 16.73 4.91
N GLU A 84 -4.78 18.06 4.90
CA GLU A 84 -5.97 18.85 5.30
C GLU A 84 -7.21 18.51 4.46
N MET A 85 -7.02 18.26 3.16
CA MET A 85 -8.11 17.83 2.27
C MET A 85 -8.58 16.41 2.60
N VAL A 86 -7.67 15.53 2.97
CA VAL A 86 -7.97 14.13 3.31
C VAL A 86 -8.76 14.05 4.61
N LYS A 87 -8.29 14.70 5.69
CA LYS A 87 -8.91 14.62 7.02
C LYS A 87 -10.32 15.22 7.09
N GLN A 88 -10.67 16.12 6.17
CA GLN A 88 -12.03 16.66 6.07
C GLN A 88 -13.03 15.65 5.51
N LYS A 89 -12.57 14.64 4.78
CA LYS A 89 -13.42 13.69 4.05
C LYS A 89 -13.40 12.28 4.60
N ILE A 90 -12.26 11.86 5.10
CA ILE A 90 -12.04 10.49 5.58
C ILE A 90 -11.27 10.47 6.89
N ALA A 91 -11.47 9.40 7.65
CA ALA A 91 -10.72 9.08 8.86
C ALA A 91 -10.08 7.67 8.73
N PRO A 92 -9.10 7.31 9.58
CA PRO A 92 -8.38 6.02 9.46
C PRO A 92 -9.26 4.77 9.58
N ASP A 93 -10.42 4.87 10.24
CA ASP A 93 -11.38 3.77 10.40
C ASP A 93 -12.07 3.34 9.10
N ILE A 94 -11.98 4.16 8.06
CA ILE A 94 -12.50 3.86 6.71
C ILE A 94 -11.66 2.80 6.01
N PHE A 95 -10.39 2.68 6.38
CA PHE A 95 -9.48 1.72 5.78
C PHE A 95 -9.83 0.31 6.27
N ASP A 96 -10.21 -0.57 5.35
CA ASP A 96 -10.60 -1.97 5.64
C ASP A 96 -9.45 -2.97 5.44
N VAL A 97 -8.41 -2.59 4.69
CA VAL A 97 -7.20 -3.39 4.53
C VAL A 97 -6.29 -3.20 5.74
N PRO A 98 -5.98 -4.25 6.52
CA PRO A 98 -5.32 -4.11 7.83
C PRO A 98 -4.01 -3.33 7.79
N ILE A 99 -3.14 -3.60 6.82
CA ILE A 99 -1.85 -2.90 6.70
C ILE A 99 -2.04 -1.43 6.30
N LEU A 100 -2.99 -1.13 5.40
CA LEU A 100 -3.30 0.24 5.00
C LEU A 100 -3.93 1.02 6.16
N LYS A 101 -4.74 0.37 7.00
CA LYS A 101 -5.33 0.97 8.19
C LYS A 101 -4.25 1.38 9.20
N GLN A 102 -3.31 0.49 9.50
CA GLN A 102 -2.19 0.79 10.40
C GLN A 102 -1.35 1.95 9.87
N ILE A 103 -1.06 1.97 8.57
CA ILE A 103 -0.34 3.09 7.95
C ILE A 103 -1.15 4.38 8.03
N ALA A 104 -2.46 4.33 7.77
CA ALA A 104 -3.33 5.50 7.86
C ALA A 104 -3.38 6.06 9.28
N GLU A 105 -3.52 5.21 10.30
CA GLU A 105 -3.50 5.61 11.72
C GLU A 105 -2.19 6.34 12.06
N LEU A 106 -1.05 5.76 11.67
CA LEU A 106 0.28 6.36 11.89
C LEU A 106 0.44 7.70 11.15
N LEU A 107 -0.01 7.77 9.88
CA LEU A 107 0.05 8.99 9.08
C LEU A 107 -0.83 10.09 9.66
N PHE A 108 -2.07 9.79 10.03
CA PHE A 108 -2.99 10.76 10.59
C PHE A 108 -2.49 11.29 11.94
N GLU A 109 -1.98 10.43 12.81
CA GLU A 109 -1.36 10.84 14.07
C GLU A 109 -0.17 11.78 13.82
N THR A 110 0.72 11.37 12.93
CA THR A 110 1.97 12.10 12.67
C THR A 110 1.72 13.43 11.97
N LEU A 111 0.90 13.45 10.93
CA LEU A 111 0.61 14.66 10.16
C LEU A 111 -0.31 15.65 10.89
N ASN A 112 -1.13 15.19 11.83
CA ASN A 112 -1.85 16.07 12.74
C ASN A 112 -0.92 16.78 13.73
N ALA A 113 0.16 16.14 14.14
CA ALA A 113 1.16 16.73 15.03
C ALA A 113 2.07 17.72 14.27
N ASP A 114 2.59 17.33 13.12
CA ASP A 114 3.40 18.17 12.25
C ASP A 114 3.24 17.75 10.78
N ILE A 115 2.68 18.64 9.96
CA ILE A 115 2.44 18.41 8.53
C ILE A 115 3.75 18.30 7.71
N ASN A 116 4.85 18.86 8.23
CA ASN A 116 6.14 18.83 7.55
C ASN A 116 6.95 17.57 7.90
N THR A 117 6.37 16.60 8.59
CA THR A 117 7.05 15.36 8.97
C THR A 117 7.56 14.62 7.73
N SER A 118 8.83 14.30 7.73
CA SER A 118 9.47 13.53 6.66
C SER A 118 9.13 12.03 6.76
N ILE A 119 9.23 11.32 5.63
CA ILE A 119 9.09 9.86 5.63
C ILE A 119 10.07 9.15 6.58
N ALA A 120 11.29 9.71 6.75
CA ALA A 120 12.28 9.16 7.67
C ALA A 120 11.82 9.23 9.13
N GLU A 121 11.13 10.29 9.52
CA GLU A 121 10.56 10.44 10.87
C GLU A 121 9.35 9.51 11.08
N ILE A 122 8.54 9.30 10.03
CA ILE A 122 7.44 8.32 10.06
C ILE A 122 8.02 6.91 10.24
N LEU A 123 9.07 6.56 9.49
CA LEU A 123 9.75 5.28 9.61
C LEU A 123 10.38 5.08 10.99
N ALA A 124 10.93 6.13 11.60
CA ALA A 124 11.50 6.05 12.94
C ALA A 124 10.47 5.73 14.04
N LYS A 125 9.19 6.04 13.81
CA LYS A 125 8.07 5.69 14.71
C LYS A 125 7.53 4.29 14.48
N THR A 126 8.01 3.59 13.46
CA THR A 126 7.50 2.28 13.05
C THR A 126 8.27 1.17 13.76
N GLU A 127 7.57 0.36 14.55
CA GLU A 127 8.17 -0.78 15.26
C GLU A 127 8.26 -2.05 14.40
N SER A 128 7.39 -2.16 13.39
CA SER A 128 7.29 -3.33 12.52
C SER A 128 8.10 -3.16 11.24
N VAL A 129 8.96 -4.13 10.96
CA VAL A 129 9.72 -4.20 9.69
C VAL A 129 8.78 -4.30 8.48
N GLU A 130 7.67 -5.02 8.61
CA GLU A 130 6.66 -5.15 7.56
C GLU A 130 6.00 -3.80 7.24
N LEU A 131 5.62 -3.05 8.28
CA LEU A 131 5.05 -1.72 8.13
C LEU A 131 6.06 -0.74 7.50
N GLY A 132 7.32 -0.79 7.94
CA GLY A 132 8.41 0.01 7.37
C GLY A 132 8.64 -0.27 5.88
N ASN A 133 8.67 -1.54 5.49
CA ASN A 133 8.81 -1.94 4.09
C ASN A 133 7.61 -1.45 3.24
N SER A 134 6.39 -1.56 3.78
CA SER A 134 5.17 -1.07 3.12
C SER A 134 5.21 0.44 2.90
N LEU A 135 5.65 1.21 3.89
CA LEU A 135 5.79 2.67 3.78
C LEU A 135 6.76 3.07 2.67
N VAL A 136 7.92 2.40 2.60
CA VAL A 136 8.92 2.66 1.55
C VAL A 136 8.38 2.29 0.17
N GLU A 137 7.77 1.11 0.02
CA GLU A 137 7.18 0.65 -1.24
C GLU A 137 6.08 1.59 -1.74
N LEU A 138 5.14 1.98 -0.85
CA LEU A 138 4.04 2.87 -1.22
C LEU A 138 4.53 4.29 -1.55
N SER A 139 5.54 4.80 -0.85
CA SER A 139 6.14 6.08 -1.16
C SER A 139 6.81 6.06 -2.54
N GLN A 140 7.61 5.04 -2.85
CA GLN A 140 8.26 4.91 -4.15
C GLN A 140 7.23 4.78 -5.27
N THR A 141 6.23 3.91 -5.09
CA THR A 141 5.14 3.75 -6.05
C THR A 141 4.37 5.04 -6.28
N GLY A 142 4.11 5.79 -5.21
CA GLY A 142 3.46 7.10 -5.29
C GLY A 142 4.27 8.11 -6.07
N GLN A 143 5.59 8.17 -5.83
CA GLN A 143 6.51 9.05 -6.53
C GLN A 143 6.59 8.75 -8.03
N GLU A 144 6.69 7.46 -8.40
CA GLU A 144 6.72 7.02 -9.79
C GLU A 144 5.45 7.40 -10.57
N LYS A 145 4.29 7.28 -9.94
CA LYS A 145 3.01 7.63 -10.56
C LYS A 145 2.80 9.15 -10.71
N GLY A 146 3.32 9.96 -9.78
CA GLY A 146 3.14 11.42 -9.78
C GLY A 146 1.67 11.86 -9.72
N ASN A 147 1.38 13.08 -10.21
CA ASN A 147 0.01 13.65 -10.34
C ASN A 147 -0.85 13.54 -9.06
N PHE A 148 -0.25 13.86 -7.93
CA PHE A 148 -0.79 13.61 -6.59
C PHE A 148 -2.19 14.19 -6.38
N GLN A 149 -2.42 15.45 -6.79
CA GLN A 149 -3.68 16.14 -6.56
C GLN A 149 -4.85 15.50 -7.31
N ALA A 150 -4.67 15.15 -8.58
CA ALA A 150 -5.71 14.51 -9.38
C ALA A 150 -6.01 13.08 -8.88
N ARG A 151 -4.95 12.33 -8.52
CA ARG A 151 -5.08 10.98 -7.97
C ARG A 151 -5.81 11.00 -6.63
N LEU A 152 -5.45 11.93 -5.73
CA LEU A 152 -6.13 12.07 -4.45
C LEU A 152 -7.61 12.35 -4.63
N LYS A 153 -7.98 13.30 -5.52
CA LYS A 153 -9.37 13.60 -5.80
C LYS A 153 -10.12 12.35 -6.28
N GLY A 154 -9.57 11.62 -7.24
CA GLY A 154 -10.18 10.39 -7.74
C GLY A 154 -10.33 9.31 -6.67
N ALA A 155 -9.35 9.16 -5.79
CA ALA A 155 -9.37 8.21 -4.69
C ALA A 155 -10.45 8.57 -3.65
N LEU A 156 -10.53 9.84 -3.25
CA LEU A 156 -11.56 10.32 -2.32
C LEU A 156 -12.97 10.15 -2.89
N ASP A 157 -13.17 10.48 -4.17
CA ASP A 157 -14.46 10.28 -4.84
C ASP A 157 -14.85 8.79 -4.94
N ALA A 158 -13.88 7.88 -5.07
CA ALA A 158 -14.12 6.44 -5.09
C ALA A 158 -14.50 5.92 -3.69
N ILE A 159 -13.84 6.41 -2.65
CA ILE A 159 -14.13 6.08 -1.24
C ILE A 159 -15.55 6.56 -0.88
N GLU A 160 -15.89 7.82 -1.18
CA GLU A 160 -17.22 8.37 -0.91
C GLU A 160 -18.33 7.58 -1.60
N ARG A 161 -18.13 7.21 -2.87
CA ARG A 161 -19.11 6.36 -3.61
C ARG A 161 -19.26 4.99 -2.98
N HIS A 162 -18.19 4.35 -2.57
CA HIS A 162 -18.26 3.04 -1.91
C HIS A 162 -19.03 3.12 -0.59
N GLN A 163 -18.78 4.15 0.22
CA GLN A 163 -19.50 4.36 1.49
C GLN A 163 -21.01 4.59 1.25
N ALA A 164 -21.36 5.44 0.28
CA ALA A 164 -22.75 5.68 -0.07
C ALA A 164 -23.46 4.40 -0.54
N GLN A 165 -22.79 3.57 -1.33
CA GLN A 165 -23.33 2.25 -1.76
C GLN A 165 -23.54 1.32 -0.56
N LYS A 166 -22.59 1.27 0.37
CA LYS A 166 -22.69 0.44 1.58
C LYS A 166 -23.84 0.88 2.48
N GLN A 167 -24.03 2.18 2.67
CA GLN A 167 -25.16 2.74 3.42
C GLN A 167 -26.50 2.41 2.75
N ASN A 168 -26.60 2.61 1.45
CA ASN A 168 -27.82 2.32 0.69
C ASN A 168 -28.18 0.82 0.70
N SER A 169 -27.20 -0.06 0.65
CA SER A 169 -27.43 -1.52 0.77
C SER A 169 -27.93 -1.91 2.16
N PHE A 170 -27.36 -1.28 3.20
CA PHE A 170 -27.81 -1.51 4.58
C PHE A 170 -29.24 -1.03 4.84
N ILE A 171 -29.61 0.15 4.31
CA ILE A 171 -30.97 0.69 4.43
C ILE A 171 -31.99 -0.23 3.73
N LYS A 172 -31.69 -0.69 2.52
CA LYS A 172 -32.54 -1.66 1.81
C LYS A 172 -32.74 -2.94 2.60
N THR A 173 -31.67 -3.49 3.18
CA THR A 173 -31.75 -4.71 4.00
C THR A 173 -32.63 -4.52 5.24
N ILE A 174 -32.57 -3.36 5.91
CA ILE A 174 -33.42 -3.06 7.05
C ILE A 174 -34.90 -2.91 6.65
N ASP A 175 -35.17 -2.24 5.55
CA ASP A 175 -36.53 -2.08 5.06
C ASP A 175 -37.13 -3.44 4.61
N ASP A 176 -36.34 -4.29 3.97
CA ASP A 176 -36.74 -5.65 3.61
C ASP A 176 -37.04 -6.49 4.87
N GLN A 177 -36.20 -6.38 5.91
CA GLN A 177 -36.45 -7.05 7.21
C GLN A 177 -37.73 -6.52 7.88
N LYS A 178 -37.96 -5.21 7.88
CA LYS A 178 -39.18 -4.61 8.43
C LYS A 178 -40.43 -5.06 7.66
N GLN A 179 -40.36 -5.13 6.33
CA GLN A 179 -41.45 -5.65 5.51
C GLN A 179 -41.70 -7.13 5.78
N PHE A 180 -40.66 -7.94 5.93
CA PHE A 180 -40.80 -9.36 6.29
C PHE A 180 -41.47 -9.52 7.65
N LEU A 181 -41.02 -8.77 8.67
CA LEU A 181 -41.62 -8.80 10.01
C LEU A 181 -43.10 -8.35 9.99
N ARG A 182 -43.45 -7.32 9.22
CA ARG A 182 -44.86 -6.91 9.07
C ARG A 182 -45.70 -8.02 8.45
N LYS A 183 -45.26 -8.65 7.37
CA LYS A 183 -45.93 -9.77 6.71
C LYS A 183 -46.08 -10.98 7.65
N ALA A 184 -45.06 -11.29 8.44
CA ALA A 184 -45.09 -12.35 9.43
C ALA A 184 -46.15 -12.05 10.53
N HIS A 185 -46.25 -10.82 11.04
CA HIS A 185 -47.24 -10.40 11.99
C HIS A 185 -48.69 -10.43 11.46
N GLU A 186 -48.87 -10.01 10.19
CA GLU A 186 -50.17 -10.08 9.53
C GLU A 186 -50.67 -11.53 9.34
N ASN A 187 -49.75 -12.47 9.07
CA ASN A 187 -50.08 -13.89 8.92
C ASN A 187 -50.38 -14.60 10.28
N THR A 188 -49.69 -14.20 11.34
CA THR A 188 -49.99 -14.79 12.71
C THR A 188 -51.27 -14.25 13.32
N GLY A 189 -51.74 -13.08 12.85
CA GLY A 189 -53.05 -12.54 13.28
C GLY A 189 -54.29 -13.17 12.61
N LYS A 190 -54.11 -14.06 11.62
CA LYS A 190 -55.18 -14.72 10.86
C LYS A 190 -55.48 -16.16 11.29
N GLU A 191 -54.75 -16.75 12.19
CA GLU A 191 -55.06 -18.06 12.77
C GLU A 191 -55.77 -17.91 14.15
N ASN A 192 -57.01 -17.79 14.13
CA ASN A 192 -58.10 -18.53 14.81
C ASN A 192 -59.31 -17.66 15.15
N PRO A 193 -60.43 -17.87 14.49
CA PRO A 193 -61.62 -18.12 15.25
C PRO A 193 -62.44 -19.24 14.63
N HIS A 194 -62.20 -20.48 14.99
CA HIS A 194 -63.25 -21.53 14.90
C HIS A 194 -62.72 -22.82 15.46
N ASN A 195 -62.93 -22.98 16.74
CA ASN A 195 -63.41 -24.24 17.26
C ASN A 195 -63.86 -24.11 18.72
N VAL A 196 -65.05 -23.53 18.93
CA VAL A 196 -65.87 -23.81 20.13
C VAL A 196 -67.25 -24.12 19.57
N GLY A 197 -67.50 -25.38 19.42
CA GLY A 197 -68.81 -25.89 19.06
C GLY A 197 -68.98 -27.28 19.63
N MET A 198 -69.75 -27.34 20.71
CA MET A 198 -70.74 -28.38 21.06
C MET A 198 -70.25 -29.84 21.14
N VAL A 199 -70.25 -30.45 22.29
CA VAL A 199 -71.41 -31.12 22.94
C VAL A 199 -71.01 -31.39 24.39
#